data_a79d821f80e9abcf6eecdf32d7f27bcf
#
_entry.id   a79d821f80e9abcf6eecdf32d7f27bcf
#
_cell.length_a   1.000
_cell.length_b   1.000
_cell.length_c   1.000
_cell.angle_alpha   90.00
_cell.angle_beta   90.00
_cell.angle_gamma   90.00
#
_symmetry.space_group_name_H-M   'P 1'
#
loop_
_entity.id
_entity.type
_entity.pdbx_description
1 polymer ?
#
loop_
_entity_poly.entity_id
_entity_poly.type
_entity_poly.pdbx_seq_one_letter_code
_entity_poly.pdbx_strand_id
1 'polypeptide(L)'
;MTTISVVTGANSGIGRATAIHLAAQGHVVFGTVRSLDKAGKLLAMATAAGVDINLVELDVASDESVRDGFADILRATDGIVDVLVNNAGVGGNAVVEECPPSVHLEVMNVNLCGAVRCLQQVLPGMRQRGHGTIINVTSVVGRLAALAQSPYVASKWALEGLSEELAQEVAPFGVRVVIIEPGITKSAIFAKNLDMPNDTGAYDDAYRRMFQMYAAGLAHATDPFEVGKLIHHVITTDRPQLRYAVSWGAKELIDGRAAITDEQWTALGAAADDDAYYAGFRAAFGLDLTDLG
;
A
#
# COMPACT_ATOMS: atom_id res chain seq x y z
N MET A 1 16.44 11.02 21.23
CA MET A 1 16.35 9.53 21.21
C MET A 1 16.27 9.10 19.75
N THR A 2 16.85 7.96 19.41
CA THR A 2 16.79 7.43 18.03
C THR A 2 15.43 6.78 17.81
N THR A 3 14.74 7.11 16.72
CA THR A 3 13.41 6.58 16.37
C THR A 3 13.52 5.14 15.88
N ILE A 4 12.75 4.23 16.44
CA ILE A 4 12.69 2.82 16.04
C ILE A 4 11.51 2.62 15.11
N SER A 5 11.80 2.18 13.88
CA SER A 5 10.81 2.00 12.81
C SER A 5 10.78 0.57 12.30
N VAL A 6 9.58 0.00 12.20
CA VAL A 6 9.34 -1.30 11.57
C VAL A 6 8.65 -1.08 10.23
N VAL A 7 9.21 -1.64 9.15
CA VAL A 7 8.63 -1.56 7.79
C VAL A 7 8.33 -2.96 7.30
N THR A 8 7.05 -3.29 7.12
CA THR A 8 6.66 -4.60 6.59
C THR A 8 6.80 -4.67 5.07
N GLY A 9 7.23 -5.83 4.55
CA GLY A 9 7.43 -6.02 3.11
C GLY A 9 8.58 -5.18 2.54
N ALA A 10 9.66 -5.01 3.29
CA ALA A 10 10.81 -4.16 2.91
C ALA A 10 11.62 -4.67 1.72
N ASN A 11 11.32 -5.83 1.16
CA ASN A 11 12.13 -6.43 0.10
C ASN A 11 11.98 -5.78 -1.29
N SER A 12 10.95 -4.98 -1.53
CA SER A 12 10.69 -4.40 -2.86
C SER A 12 9.88 -3.09 -2.80
N GLY A 13 9.87 -2.35 -3.91
CA GLY A 13 8.99 -1.21 -4.14
C GLY A 13 9.04 -0.16 -3.02
N ILE A 14 7.87 0.28 -2.60
CA ILE A 14 7.69 1.30 -1.57
C ILE A 14 8.35 0.89 -0.25
N GLY A 15 8.15 -0.37 0.19
CA GLY A 15 8.72 -0.83 1.46
C GLY A 15 10.24 -0.76 1.50
N ARG A 16 10.92 -1.15 0.40
CA ARG A 16 12.38 -1.03 0.29
C ARG A 16 12.83 0.42 0.33
N ALA A 17 12.22 1.27 -0.48
CA ALA A 17 12.56 2.67 -0.55
C ALA A 17 12.34 3.38 0.80
N THR A 18 11.22 3.06 1.48
CA THR A 18 10.91 3.56 2.83
C THR A 18 11.95 3.12 3.85
N ALA A 19 12.29 1.83 3.89
CA ALA A 19 13.26 1.32 4.85
C ALA A 19 14.63 1.99 4.70
N ILE A 20 15.13 2.09 3.45
CA ILE A 20 16.41 2.75 3.15
C ILE A 20 16.34 4.24 3.48
N HIS A 21 15.24 4.93 3.11
CA HIS A 21 15.13 6.36 3.36
C HIS A 21 15.05 6.67 4.85
N LEU A 22 14.26 5.93 5.64
CA LEU A 22 14.18 6.12 7.09
C LEU A 22 15.53 5.85 7.77
N ALA A 23 16.26 4.81 7.36
CA ALA A 23 17.60 4.56 7.85
C ALA A 23 18.57 5.71 7.54
N ALA A 24 18.49 6.29 6.33
CA ALA A 24 19.28 7.46 5.95
C ALA A 24 18.91 8.74 6.74
N GLN A 25 17.71 8.78 7.31
CA GLN A 25 17.28 9.86 8.23
C GLN A 25 17.60 9.57 9.71
N GLY A 26 18.39 8.53 9.98
CA GLY A 26 18.87 8.21 11.33
C GLY A 26 17.94 7.35 12.18
N HIS A 27 16.92 6.73 11.58
CA HIS A 27 16.10 5.74 12.29
C HIS A 27 16.85 4.41 12.43
N VAL A 28 16.62 3.70 13.53
CA VAL A 28 16.90 2.27 13.61
C VAL A 28 15.74 1.53 12.92
N VAL A 29 16.04 0.96 11.76
CA VAL A 29 15.00 0.35 10.91
C VAL A 29 15.06 -1.17 11.01
N PHE A 30 13.90 -1.77 11.29
CA PHE A 30 13.64 -3.19 11.12
C PHE A 30 12.83 -3.40 9.86
N GLY A 31 13.45 -3.98 8.83
CA GLY A 31 12.81 -4.31 7.56
C GLY A 31 12.36 -5.77 7.54
N THR A 32 11.03 -6.03 7.44
CA THR A 32 10.58 -7.42 7.40
C THR A 32 10.51 -7.96 5.97
N VAL A 33 10.92 -9.19 5.82
CA VAL A 33 10.94 -9.94 4.54
C VAL A 33 10.42 -11.36 4.76
N ARG A 34 9.73 -11.95 3.76
CA ARG A 34 9.22 -13.32 3.88
C ARG A 34 10.31 -14.41 3.82
N SER A 35 11.51 -14.05 3.34
CA SER A 35 12.66 -14.93 3.28
C SER A 35 13.92 -14.08 3.24
N LEU A 36 14.84 -14.35 4.13
CA LEU A 36 16.14 -13.65 4.21
C LEU A 36 16.99 -13.87 2.97
N ASP A 37 16.92 -15.06 2.36
CA ASP A 37 17.68 -15.39 1.13
C ASP A 37 17.33 -14.49 -0.05
N LYS A 38 16.15 -13.88 -0.05
CA LYS A 38 15.68 -12.97 -1.12
C LYS A 38 15.98 -11.50 -0.84
N ALA A 39 16.63 -11.18 0.28
CA ALA A 39 16.90 -9.79 0.69
C ALA A 39 18.12 -9.15 -0.02
N GLY A 40 18.85 -9.88 -0.86
CA GLY A 40 20.11 -9.40 -1.46
C GLY A 40 20.02 -8.03 -2.15
N LYS A 41 18.92 -7.74 -2.87
CA LYS A 41 18.74 -6.43 -3.50
C LYS A 41 18.50 -5.30 -2.49
N LEU A 42 17.78 -5.56 -1.41
CA LEU A 42 17.60 -4.59 -0.32
C LEU A 42 18.94 -4.27 0.34
N LEU A 43 19.70 -5.29 0.72
CA LEU A 43 21.01 -5.13 1.35
C LEU A 43 22.01 -4.38 0.45
N ALA A 44 22.10 -4.74 -0.84
CA ALA A 44 22.98 -4.05 -1.78
C ALA A 44 22.62 -2.55 -1.92
N MET A 45 21.33 -2.22 -1.96
CA MET A 45 20.89 -0.82 -2.04
C MET A 45 21.10 -0.07 -0.71
N ALA A 46 20.91 -0.71 0.43
CA ALA A 46 21.20 -0.13 1.74
C ALA A 46 22.70 0.17 1.90
N THR A 47 23.56 -0.79 1.53
CA THR A 47 25.03 -0.61 1.52
C THR A 47 25.44 0.55 0.59
N ALA A 48 24.87 0.62 -0.62
CA ALA A 48 25.14 1.71 -1.56
C ALA A 48 24.69 3.09 -1.03
N ALA A 49 23.65 3.11 -0.19
CA ALA A 49 23.19 4.31 0.51
C ALA A 49 23.96 4.61 1.82
N GLY A 50 24.90 3.76 2.22
CA GLY A 50 25.67 3.90 3.47
C GLY A 50 24.84 3.73 4.74
N VAL A 51 23.79 2.86 4.70
CA VAL A 51 22.88 2.64 5.83
C VAL A 51 22.73 1.16 6.14
N ASP A 52 22.40 0.86 7.40
CA ASP A 52 22.08 -0.48 7.87
C ASP A 52 20.59 -0.66 8.08
N ILE A 53 20.09 -1.86 7.76
CA ILE A 53 18.71 -2.28 8.00
C ILE A 53 18.75 -3.63 8.74
N ASN A 54 18.10 -3.68 9.88
CA ASN A 54 17.92 -4.94 10.62
C ASN A 54 16.85 -5.77 9.92
N LEU A 55 17.23 -6.91 9.34
CA LEU A 55 16.31 -7.80 8.66
C LEU A 55 15.63 -8.74 9.64
N VAL A 56 14.32 -8.90 9.49
CA VAL A 56 13.51 -9.87 10.23
C VAL A 56 12.72 -10.70 9.25
N GLU A 57 12.82 -12.03 9.35
CA GLU A 57 11.96 -12.90 8.58
C GLU A 57 10.56 -12.90 9.17
N LEU A 58 9.58 -12.49 8.36
CA LEU A 58 8.19 -12.35 8.80
C LEU A 58 7.24 -12.40 7.59
N ASP A 59 6.29 -13.33 7.65
CA ASP A 59 5.14 -13.38 6.76
C ASP A 59 3.90 -12.82 7.47
N VAL A 60 3.39 -11.70 6.99
CA VAL A 60 2.19 -11.06 7.57
C VAL A 60 0.93 -11.92 7.45
N ALA A 61 0.92 -12.92 6.57
CA ALA A 61 -0.20 -13.86 6.41
C ALA A 61 -0.25 -14.96 7.50
N SER A 62 0.78 -15.07 8.35
CA SER A 62 0.90 -16.08 9.40
C SER A 62 0.92 -15.46 10.79
N ASP A 63 -0.02 -15.86 11.65
CA ASP A 63 -0.09 -15.40 13.05
C ASP A 63 1.20 -15.76 13.83
N GLU A 64 1.73 -16.97 13.59
CA GLU A 64 2.96 -17.44 14.23
C GLU A 64 4.17 -16.62 13.77
N SER A 65 4.34 -16.45 12.47
CA SER A 65 5.46 -15.68 11.91
C SER A 65 5.46 -14.23 12.38
N VAL A 66 4.29 -13.59 12.46
CA VAL A 66 4.17 -12.22 12.98
C VAL A 66 4.52 -12.16 14.46
N ARG A 67 3.97 -13.06 15.26
CA ARG A 67 4.28 -13.11 16.71
C ARG A 67 5.78 -13.27 16.95
N ASP A 68 6.42 -14.24 16.28
CA ASP A 68 7.81 -14.58 16.49
C ASP A 68 8.75 -13.48 15.98
N GLY A 69 8.48 -12.92 14.78
CA GLY A 69 9.25 -11.80 14.24
C GLY A 69 9.14 -10.53 15.11
N PHE A 70 7.96 -10.20 15.61
CA PHE A 70 7.83 -9.07 16.54
C PHE A 70 8.41 -9.36 17.93
N ALA A 71 8.41 -10.61 18.41
CA ALA A 71 9.10 -10.95 19.65
C ALA A 71 10.61 -10.67 19.54
N ASP A 72 11.23 -10.95 18.38
CA ASP A 72 12.64 -10.64 18.14
C ASP A 72 12.88 -9.12 18.08
N ILE A 73 12.03 -8.38 17.36
CA ILE A 73 12.10 -6.90 17.28
C ILE A 73 11.98 -6.29 18.68
N LEU A 74 10.96 -6.65 19.44
CA LEU A 74 10.69 -6.09 20.76
C LEU A 74 11.80 -6.43 21.75
N ARG A 75 12.41 -7.62 21.64
CA ARG A 75 13.59 -7.99 22.45
C ARG A 75 14.80 -7.12 22.12
N ALA A 76 15.05 -6.84 20.83
CA ALA A 76 16.16 -6.03 20.37
C ALA A 76 15.99 -4.53 20.69
N THR A 77 14.78 -4.10 21.01
CA THR A 77 14.42 -2.68 21.20
C THR A 77 13.90 -2.37 22.62
N ASP A 78 14.10 -3.27 23.59
CA ASP A 78 13.57 -3.14 24.94
C ASP A 78 12.06 -2.83 24.98
N GLY A 79 11.31 -3.47 24.05
CA GLY A 79 9.85 -3.31 23.93
C GLY A 79 9.40 -2.03 23.18
N ILE A 80 10.30 -1.30 22.56
CA ILE A 80 10.00 -0.03 21.91
C ILE A 80 9.87 -0.20 20.40
N VAL A 81 8.75 0.24 19.84
CA VAL A 81 8.55 0.53 18.42
C VAL A 81 7.85 1.89 18.36
N ASP A 82 8.49 2.87 17.73
CA ASP A 82 7.93 4.23 17.61
C ASP A 82 7.09 4.39 16.36
N VAL A 83 7.47 3.70 15.28
CA VAL A 83 6.79 3.76 13.97
C VAL A 83 6.57 2.36 13.43
N LEU A 84 5.33 2.04 13.05
CA LEU A 84 5.01 0.87 12.26
C LEU A 84 4.51 1.31 10.88
N VAL A 85 5.18 0.85 9.82
CA VAL A 85 4.73 1.00 8.43
C VAL A 85 4.20 -0.33 7.93
N ASN A 86 2.88 -0.48 7.90
CA ASN A 86 2.18 -1.59 7.27
C ASN A 86 2.15 -1.37 5.76
N ASN A 87 3.19 -1.89 5.08
CA ASN A 87 3.35 -1.77 3.64
C ASN A 87 3.24 -3.13 2.92
N ALA A 88 3.47 -4.25 3.61
CA ALA A 88 3.35 -5.57 3.01
C ALA A 88 1.97 -5.76 2.36
N GLY A 89 1.97 -6.20 1.11
CA GLY A 89 0.74 -6.38 0.36
C GLY A 89 0.95 -7.15 -0.94
N VAL A 90 -0.14 -7.66 -1.46
CA VAL A 90 -0.24 -8.34 -2.75
C VAL A 90 -1.32 -7.67 -3.58
N GLY A 91 -1.19 -7.78 -4.91
CA GLY A 91 -2.26 -7.39 -5.81
C GLY A 91 -3.31 -8.50 -5.95
N GLY A 92 -4.30 -8.25 -6.80
CA GLY A 92 -5.33 -9.22 -7.14
C GLY A 92 -6.15 -8.65 -8.30
N ASN A 93 -5.86 -9.10 -9.53
CA ASN A 93 -6.58 -8.68 -10.72
C ASN A 93 -7.59 -9.78 -11.09
N ALA A 94 -8.86 -9.47 -10.95
CA ALA A 94 -9.94 -10.34 -11.37
C ALA A 94 -11.27 -9.57 -11.43
N VAL A 95 -12.14 -9.96 -12.34
CA VAL A 95 -13.55 -9.57 -12.31
C VAL A 95 -14.28 -10.41 -11.24
N VAL A 96 -15.37 -9.88 -10.71
CA VAL A 96 -16.07 -10.52 -9.57
C VAL A 96 -16.64 -11.88 -9.96
N GLU A 97 -17.24 -11.99 -11.15
CA GLU A 97 -17.93 -13.22 -11.60
C GLU A 97 -16.99 -14.41 -11.73
N GLU A 98 -15.77 -14.19 -12.17
CA GLU A 98 -14.81 -15.27 -12.48
C GLU A 98 -13.75 -15.45 -11.37
N CYS A 99 -13.80 -14.66 -10.31
CA CYS A 99 -12.81 -14.73 -9.22
C CYS A 99 -13.31 -15.62 -8.07
N PRO A 100 -12.64 -16.74 -7.80
CA PRO A 100 -13.01 -17.57 -6.68
C PRO A 100 -12.96 -16.80 -5.34
N PRO A 101 -13.93 -17.01 -4.42
CA PRO A 101 -13.90 -16.37 -3.10
C PRO A 101 -12.61 -16.61 -2.31
N SER A 102 -11.94 -17.75 -2.51
CA SER A 102 -10.65 -18.05 -1.90
C SER A 102 -9.58 -17.03 -2.24
N VAL A 103 -9.54 -16.50 -3.48
CA VAL A 103 -8.59 -15.47 -3.90
C VAL A 103 -8.86 -14.16 -3.14
N HIS A 104 -10.14 -13.77 -2.97
CA HIS A 104 -10.49 -12.62 -2.14
C HIS A 104 -9.99 -12.81 -0.70
N LEU A 105 -10.20 -14.00 -0.12
CA LEU A 105 -9.74 -14.30 1.24
C LEU A 105 -8.21 -14.26 1.37
N GLU A 106 -7.47 -14.78 0.39
CA GLU A 106 -6.01 -14.73 0.37
C GLU A 106 -5.49 -13.30 0.34
N VAL A 107 -6.05 -12.45 -0.55
CA VAL A 107 -5.65 -11.05 -0.65
C VAL A 107 -6.01 -10.29 0.64
N MET A 108 -7.19 -10.52 1.20
CA MET A 108 -7.62 -9.96 2.49
C MET A 108 -6.73 -10.41 3.64
N ASN A 109 -6.33 -11.68 3.67
CA ASN A 109 -5.44 -12.21 4.71
C ASN A 109 -4.08 -11.50 4.75
N VAL A 110 -3.53 -11.16 3.58
CA VAL A 110 -2.27 -10.41 3.49
C VAL A 110 -2.48 -8.92 3.75
N ASN A 111 -3.38 -8.28 2.99
CA ASN A 111 -3.47 -6.82 2.91
C ASN A 111 -4.19 -6.19 4.11
N LEU A 112 -5.14 -6.88 4.71
CA LEU A 112 -5.91 -6.41 5.86
C LEU A 112 -5.48 -7.13 7.14
N CYS A 113 -5.68 -8.46 7.23
CA CYS A 113 -5.39 -9.20 8.45
C CYS A 113 -3.91 -9.14 8.82
N GLY A 114 -3.02 -9.10 7.81
CA GLY A 114 -1.58 -8.90 8.03
C GLY A 114 -1.26 -7.58 8.74
N ALA A 115 -1.92 -6.49 8.35
CA ALA A 115 -1.79 -5.21 9.05
C ALA A 115 -2.32 -5.31 10.49
N VAL A 116 -3.50 -5.93 10.70
CA VAL A 116 -4.07 -6.14 12.03
C VAL A 116 -3.13 -6.91 12.94
N ARG A 117 -2.54 -8.02 12.45
CA ARG A 117 -1.56 -8.81 13.22
C ARG A 117 -0.40 -7.95 13.70
N CYS A 118 0.17 -7.13 12.79
CA CYS A 118 1.29 -6.25 13.15
C CYS A 118 0.88 -5.15 14.13
N LEU A 119 -0.30 -4.55 13.94
CA LEU A 119 -0.88 -3.56 14.87
C LEU A 119 -0.99 -4.11 16.29
N GLN A 120 -1.50 -5.33 16.45
CA GLN A 120 -1.67 -5.98 17.75
C GLN A 120 -0.34 -6.19 18.49
N GLN A 121 0.80 -6.29 17.79
CA GLN A 121 2.10 -6.44 18.43
C GLN A 121 2.64 -5.11 19.00
N VAL A 122 2.33 -3.97 18.38
CA VAL A 122 2.95 -2.67 18.75
C VAL A 122 2.02 -1.78 19.56
N LEU A 123 0.71 -1.83 19.35
CA LEU A 123 -0.26 -0.95 20.00
C LEU A 123 -0.24 -1.00 21.53
N PRO A 124 -0.09 -2.16 22.20
CA PRO A 124 0.00 -2.19 23.67
C PRO A 124 1.16 -1.34 24.20
N GLY A 125 2.35 -1.46 23.58
CA GLY A 125 3.53 -0.69 23.96
C GLY A 125 3.38 0.80 23.64
N MET A 126 2.87 1.16 22.46
CA MET A 126 2.61 2.56 22.07
C MET A 126 1.61 3.22 23.02
N ARG A 127 0.49 2.54 23.31
CA ARG A 127 -0.54 3.01 24.25
C ARG A 127 0.04 3.24 25.64
N GLN A 128 0.85 2.32 26.14
CA GLN A 128 1.46 2.44 27.46
C GLN A 128 2.44 3.62 27.56
N ARG A 129 3.18 3.88 26.48
CA ARG A 129 4.13 5.01 26.42
C ARG A 129 3.44 6.36 26.11
N GLY A 130 2.19 6.36 25.67
CA GLY A 130 1.47 7.57 25.31
C GLY A 130 1.92 8.19 23.98
N HIS A 131 2.62 7.45 23.13
CA HIS A 131 3.03 7.89 21.79
C HIS A 131 3.35 6.73 20.87
N GLY A 132 3.21 6.98 19.57
CA GLY A 132 3.53 6.08 18.48
C GLY A 132 2.93 6.59 17.17
N THR A 133 3.43 6.09 16.06
CA THR A 133 2.89 6.41 14.74
C THR A 133 2.67 5.12 13.94
N ILE A 134 1.43 4.91 13.54
CA ILE A 134 1.02 3.83 12.63
C ILE A 134 0.85 4.42 11.23
N ILE A 135 1.45 3.82 10.23
CA ILE A 135 1.33 4.21 8.83
C ILE A 135 0.84 3.00 8.04
N ASN A 136 -0.38 3.09 7.51
CA ASN A 136 -0.97 2.06 6.66
C ASN A 136 -0.85 2.50 5.19
N VAL A 137 -0.12 1.73 4.40
CA VAL A 137 0.01 1.97 2.95
C VAL A 137 -1.16 1.29 2.25
N THR A 138 -2.17 2.07 1.90
CA THR A 138 -3.37 1.61 1.22
C THR A 138 -3.19 1.68 -0.30
N SER A 139 -3.96 2.46 -1.00
CA SER A 139 -3.86 2.78 -2.44
C SER A 139 -4.97 3.77 -2.78
N VAL A 140 -4.84 4.45 -3.91
CA VAL A 140 -5.97 5.20 -4.52
C VAL A 140 -7.20 4.32 -4.71
N VAL A 141 -7.02 3.02 -5.01
CA VAL A 141 -8.15 2.08 -5.14
C VAL A 141 -8.80 1.70 -3.81
N GLY A 142 -8.36 2.23 -2.69
CA GLY A 142 -9.10 2.27 -1.42
C GLY A 142 -10.12 3.41 -1.35
N ARG A 143 -10.11 4.33 -2.33
CA ARG A 143 -11.01 5.50 -2.41
C ARG A 143 -11.91 5.47 -3.64
N LEU A 144 -11.52 4.73 -4.68
CA LEU A 144 -12.32 4.47 -5.87
C LEU A 144 -12.10 3.02 -6.30
N ALA A 145 -13.10 2.42 -6.97
CA ALA A 145 -12.94 1.08 -7.53
C ALA A 145 -12.23 1.18 -8.90
N ALA A 146 -11.34 0.24 -9.20
CA ALA A 146 -10.75 0.09 -10.53
C ALA A 146 -11.27 -1.18 -11.18
N LEU A 147 -11.45 -1.16 -12.52
CA LEU A 147 -11.92 -2.31 -13.28
C LEU A 147 -11.02 -3.52 -13.08
N ALA A 148 -11.62 -4.70 -13.04
CA ALA A 148 -10.95 -6.00 -13.00
C ALA A 148 -9.89 -6.17 -11.89
N GLN A 149 -10.09 -5.54 -10.71
CA GLN A 149 -9.20 -5.62 -9.55
C GLN A 149 -9.98 -5.96 -8.27
N SER A 150 -11.04 -6.74 -8.36
CA SER A 150 -12.00 -6.92 -7.27
C SER A 150 -11.39 -7.37 -5.93
N PRO A 151 -10.45 -8.35 -5.83
CA PRO A 151 -9.88 -8.72 -4.54
C PRO A 151 -9.01 -7.62 -3.94
N TYR A 152 -8.22 -6.94 -4.79
CA TYR A 152 -7.33 -5.88 -4.36
C TYR A 152 -8.11 -4.64 -3.89
N VAL A 153 -9.07 -4.18 -4.69
CA VAL A 153 -9.97 -3.06 -4.35
C VAL A 153 -10.64 -3.32 -3.00
N ALA A 154 -11.30 -4.49 -2.86
CA ALA A 154 -11.98 -4.84 -1.60
C ALA A 154 -11.03 -4.78 -0.40
N SER A 155 -9.81 -5.31 -0.53
CA SER A 155 -8.82 -5.31 0.56
C SER A 155 -8.34 -3.91 0.93
N LYS A 156 -8.18 -3.01 -0.05
CA LYS A 156 -7.71 -1.64 0.20
C LYS A 156 -8.81 -0.76 0.78
N TRP A 157 -10.07 -0.92 0.36
CA TRP A 157 -11.21 -0.29 1.02
C TRP A 157 -11.36 -0.74 2.48
N ALA A 158 -11.19 -2.04 2.74
CA ALA A 158 -11.23 -2.56 4.10
C ALA A 158 -10.11 -1.98 4.98
N LEU A 159 -8.89 -1.83 4.44
CA LEU A 159 -7.77 -1.24 5.17
C LEU A 159 -7.97 0.27 5.41
N GLU A 160 -8.61 1.00 4.49
CA GLU A 160 -9.02 2.40 4.69
C GLU A 160 -9.99 2.52 5.87
N GLY A 161 -11.09 1.74 5.86
CA GLY A 161 -12.08 1.75 6.93
C GLY A 161 -11.49 1.37 8.28
N LEU A 162 -10.67 0.30 8.33
CA LEU A 162 -9.94 -0.07 9.54
C LEU A 162 -9.04 1.05 10.06
N SER A 163 -8.33 1.72 9.15
CA SER A 163 -7.39 2.78 9.54
C SER A 163 -8.09 4.02 10.09
N GLU A 164 -9.24 4.37 9.52
CA GLU A 164 -10.06 5.49 9.99
C GLU A 164 -10.66 5.23 11.36
N GLU A 165 -11.17 4.01 11.58
CA GLU A 165 -11.69 3.57 12.86
C GLU A 165 -10.58 3.53 13.92
N LEU A 166 -9.44 2.87 13.63
CA LEU A 166 -8.29 2.80 14.52
C LEU A 166 -7.79 4.20 14.93
N ALA A 167 -7.81 5.18 14.01
CA ALA A 167 -7.37 6.53 14.33
C ALA A 167 -8.17 7.15 15.47
N GLN A 168 -9.48 6.85 15.57
CA GLN A 168 -10.34 7.30 16.65
C GLN A 168 -10.07 6.52 17.94
N GLU A 169 -9.89 5.20 17.85
CA GLU A 169 -9.63 4.33 19.02
C GLU A 169 -8.34 4.71 19.75
N VAL A 170 -7.27 5.03 19.00
CA VAL A 170 -5.94 5.23 19.59
C VAL A 170 -5.59 6.69 19.87
N ALA A 171 -6.39 7.65 19.38
CA ALA A 171 -6.17 9.07 19.61
C ALA A 171 -6.11 9.43 21.11
N PRO A 172 -6.96 8.88 22.02
CA PRO A 172 -6.87 9.16 23.45
C PRO A 172 -5.56 8.73 24.09
N PHE A 173 -4.82 7.84 23.43
CA PHE A 173 -3.53 7.33 23.90
C PHE A 173 -2.33 8.02 23.26
N GLY A 174 -2.52 9.12 22.53
CA GLY A 174 -1.44 9.83 21.88
C GLY A 174 -0.77 9.05 20.74
N VAL A 175 -1.40 7.98 20.25
CA VAL A 175 -0.93 7.23 19.08
C VAL A 175 -1.56 7.81 17.82
N ARG A 176 -0.74 8.07 16.81
CA ARG A 176 -1.17 8.65 15.54
C ARG A 176 -1.31 7.58 14.47
N VAL A 177 -2.39 7.65 13.70
CA VAL A 177 -2.60 6.82 12.51
C VAL A 177 -2.53 7.71 11.27
N VAL A 178 -1.83 7.24 10.24
CA VAL A 178 -1.69 7.89 8.95
C VAL A 178 -1.94 6.87 7.83
N ILE A 179 -2.65 7.29 6.82
CA ILE A 179 -2.96 6.51 5.63
C ILE A 179 -2.18 7.12 4.46
N ILE A 180 -1.37 6.31 3.80
CA ILE A 180 -0.71 6.68 2.56
C ILE A 180 -1.47 6.03 1.42
N GLU A 181 -1.90 6.84 0.45
CA GLU A 181 -2.72 6.44 -0.69
C GLU A 181 -1.91 6.54 -2.01
N PRO A 182 -1.06 5.56 -2.33
CA PRO A 182 -0.28 5.62 -3.56
C PRO A 182 -1.15 5.40 -4.80
N GLY A 183 -0.89 6.21 -5.83
CA GLY A 183 -1.22 5.89 -7.23
C GLY A 183 -0.17 4.96 -7.84
N ILE A 184 0.11 5.11 -9.15
CA ILE A 184 1.08 4.24 -9.81
C ILE A 184 2.51 4.61 -9.41
N THR A 185 3.16 3.65 -8.73
CA THR A 185 4.54 3.74 -8.24
C THR A 185 5.35 2.59 -8.84
N LYS A 186 6.60 2.80 -9.25
CA LYS A 186 7.48 1.75 -9.76
C LYS A 186 7.66 0.64 -8.74
N SER A 187 6.97 -0.49 -8.95
CA SER A 187 7.03 -1.64 -8.04
C SER A 187 6.81 -2.96 -8.76
N ALA A 188 7.21 -4.06 -8.13
CA ALA A 188 7.01 -5.41 -8.67
C ALA A 188 5.56 -5.92 -8.55
N ILE A 189 4.65 -5.15 -7.96
CA ILE A 189 3.26 -5.58 -7.74
C ILE A 189 2.54 -5.80 -9.08
N PHE A 190 2.79 -4.94 -10.07
CA PHE A 190 2.19 -5.04 -11.40
C PHE A 190 2.64 -6.28 -12.18
N ALA A 191 3.91 -6.69 -12.04
CA ALA A 191 4.47 -7.86 -12.74
C ALA A 191 4.03 -9.20 -12.16
N LYS A 192 3.43 -9.22 -10.97
CA LYS A 192 3.02 -10.46 -10.27
C LYS A 192 1.56 -10.84 -10.51
N ASN A 193 0.77 -9.98 -11.15
CA ASN A 193 -0.68 -10.11 -11.29
C ASN A 193 -1.08 -10.42 -12.73
N LEU A 194 -0.35 -11.33 -13.40
CA LEU A 194 -0.60 -11.67 -14.80
C LEU A 194 -1.57 -12.85 -14.98
N ASP A 195 -1.72 -13.71 -13.97
CA ASP A 195 -2.72 -14.77 -13.97
C ASP A 195 -4.06 -14.21 -13.53
N MET A 196 -4.94 -14.00 -14.49
CA MET A 196 -6.28 -13.46 -14.29
C MET A 196 -7.30 -14.42 -14.85
N PRO A 197 -8.33 -14.79 -14.07
CA PRO A 197 -9.43 -15.57 -14.62
C PRO A 197 -10.16 -14.74 -15.69
N ASN A 198 -10.32 -15.31 -16.88
CA ASN A 198 -11.04 -14.74 -18.01
C ASN A 198 -11.58 -15.89 -18.88
N ASP A 199 -12.37 -16.75 -18.26
CA ASP A 199 -12.80 -18.00 -18.89
C ASP A 199 -13.87 -17.78 -19.96
N THR A 200 -14.71 -16.74 -19.80
CA THR A 200 -15.83 -16.45 -20.68
C THR A 200 -15.47 -15.49 -21.82
N GLY A 201 -14.43 -14.67 -21.65
CA GLY A 201 -14.14 -13.54 -22.55
C GLY A 201 -15.15 -12.38 -22.47
N ALA A 202 -16.18 -12.50 -21.62
CA ALA A 202 -17.21 -11.46 -21.48
C ALA A 202 -16.65 -10.14 -20.90
N TYR A 203 -15.51 -10.20 -20.26
CA TYR A 203 -14.86 -9.08 -19.58
C TYR A 203 -13.55 -8.60 -20.27
N ASP A 204 -13.33 -8.98 -21.53
CA ASP A 204 -12.14 -8.60 -22.29
C ASP A 204 -11.93 -7.08 -22.30
N ASP A 205 -12.99 -6.30 -22.48
CA ASP A 205 -12.92 -4.84 -22.46
C ASP A 205 -12.47 -4.31 -21.09
N ALA A 206 -12.97 -4.87 -20.01
CA ALA A 206 -12.59 -4.46 -18.66
C ALA A 206 -11.09 -4.71 -18.38
N TYR A 207 -10.59 -5.88 -18.77
CA TYR A 207 -9.17 -6.21 -18.66
C TYR A 207 -8.30 -5.34 -19.56
N ARG A 208 -8.70 -5.11 -20.80
CA ARG A 208 -7.97 -4.25 -21.74
C ARG A 208 -7.86 -2.81 -21.21
N ARG A 209 -8.96 -2.24 -20.70
CA ARG A 209 -9.01 -0.90 -20.08
C ARG A 209 -8.17 -0.82 -18.82
N MET A 210 -8.17 -1.86 -17.99
CA MET A 210 -7.28 -1.99 -16.83
C MET A 210 -5.80 -1.99 -17.25
N PHE A 211 -5.43 -2.79 -18.27
CA PHE A 211 -4.07 -2.82 -18.77
C PHE A 211 -3.63 -1.51 -19.40
N GLN A 212 -4.53 -0.82 -20.08
CA GLN A 212 -4.26 0.50 -20.64
C GLN A 212 -3.97 1.52 -19.52
N MET A 213 -4.74 1.48 -18.42
CA MET A 213 -4.45 2.30 -17.24
C MET A 213 -3.08 1.96 -16.63
N TYR A 214 -2.73 0.66 -16.56
CA TYR A 214 -1.40 0.27 -16.09
C TYR A 214 -0.29 0.75 -17.04
N ALA A 215 -0.48 0.65 -18.35
CA ALA A 215 0.50 1.09 -19.34
C ALA A 215 0.76 2.60 -19.21
N ALA A 216 -0.28 3.42 -19.24
CA ALA A 216 -0.19 4.86 -19.04
C ALA A 216 0.45 5.21 -17.69
N GLY A 217 -0.01 4.57 -16.62
CA GLY A 217 0.52 4.82 -15.28
C GLY A 217 1.97 4.38 -15.10
N LEU A 218 2.42 3.29 -15.75
CA LEU A 218 3.80 2.84 -15.67
C LEU A 218 4.75 3.71 -16.50
N ALA A 219 4.29 4.30 -17.61
CA ALA A 219 5.05 5.27 -18.39
C ALA A 219 5.41 6.51 -17.53
N HIS A 220 4.52 6.91 -16.66
CA HIS A 220 4.68 8.08 -15.77
C HIS A 220 4.91 7.72 -14.30
N ALA A 221 5.24 6.45 -14.01
CA ALA A 221 5.28 5.93 -12.63
C ALA A 221 6.28 6.67 -11.75
N THR A 222 5.82 7.06 -10.57
CA THR A 222 6.63 7.75 -9.56
C THR A 222 7.70 6.81 -8.98
N ASP A 223 8.87 7.37 -8.67
CA ASP A 223 9.92 6.64 -7.95
C ASP A 223 9.44 6.30 -6.52
N PRO A 224 9.58 5.05 -6.05
CA PRO A 224 9.15 4.65 -4.72
C PRO A 224 9.85 5.42 -3.59
N PHE A 225 11.00 6.03 -3.82
CA PHE A 225 11.65 6.89 -2.83
C PHE A 225 10.84 8.16 -2.52
N GLU A 226 10.02 8.66 -3.45
CA GLU A 226 9.12 9.80 -3.17
C GLU A 226 8.07 9.40 -2.11
N VAL A 227 7.57 8.17 -2.15
CA VAL A 227 6.68 7.65 -1.09
C VAL A 227 7.45 7.51 0.24
N GLY A 228 8.69 7.03 0.20
CA GLY A 228 9.56 6.95 1.39
C GLY A 228 9.83 8.33 2.03
N LYS A 229 10.07 9.36 1.21
CA LYS A 229 10.23 10.75 1.67
C LYS A 229 8.95 11.29 2.32
N LEU A 230 7.79 11.02 1.69
CA LEU A 230 6.50 11.41 2.27
C LEU A 230 6.26 10.69 3.62
N ILE A 231 6.56 9.41 3.72
CA ILE A 231 6.45 8.66 4.98
C ILE A 231 7.32 9.29 6.07
N HIS A 232 8.56 9.67 5.77
CA HIS A 232 9.40 10.40 6.72
C HIS A 232 8.80 11.77 7.09
N HIS A 233 8.31 12.52 6.12
CA HIS A 233 7.64 13.80 6.38
C HIS A 233 6.45 13.63 7.33
N VAL A 234 5.59 12.64 7.13
CA VAL A 234 4.41 12.44 8.00
C VAL A 234 4.77 11.96 9.40
N ILE A 235 5.93 11.34 9.59
CA ILE A 235 6.47 11.01 10.92
C ILE A 235 6.87 12.27 11.67
N THR A 236 7.48 13.23 10.98
CA THR A 236 8.15 14.39 11.59
C THR A 236 7.32 15.68 11.57
N THR A 237 6.19 15.72 10.84
CA THR A 237 5.37 16.94 10.72
C THR A 237 4.62 17.27 12.01
N ASP A 238 4.55 18.57 12.32
CA ASP A 238 3.74 19.12 13.42
C ASP A 238 2.25 19.28 13.04
N ARG A 239 1.90 19.09 11.76
CA ARG A 239 0.54 19.23 11.22
C ARG A 239 0.13 17.96 10.49
N PRO A 240 -0.01 16.83 11.20
CA PRO A 240 -0.38 15.56 10.58
C PRO A 240 -1.80 15.62 10.03
N GLN A 241 -1.99 15.03 8.85
CA GLN A 241 -3.30 14.70 8.30
C GLN A 241 -3.52 13.19 8.42
N LEU A 242 -4.77 12.76 8.35
CA LEU A 242 -5.06 11.33 8.36
C LEU A 242 -4.63 10.66 7.04
N ARG A 243 -4.79 11.34 5.89
CA ARG A 243 -4.57 10.79 4.55
C ARG A 243 -3.60 11.64 3.73
N TYR A 244 -2.77 10.94 2.96
CA TYR A 244 -1.81 11.55 2.04
C TYR A 244 -1.80 10.78 0.71
N ALA A 245 -2.35 11.42 -0.32
CA ALA A 245 -2.25 10.92 -1.69
C ALA A 245 -0.84 11.18 -2.24
N VAL A 246 -0.27 10.22 -2.95
CA VAL A 246 1.08 10.30 -3.52
C VAL A 246 1.21 9.46 -4.79
N SER A 247 2.16 9.79 -5.63
CA SER A 247 2.43 9.12 -6.91
C SER A 247 1.46 9.49 -8.02
N TRP A 248 1.81 9.07 -9.25
CA TRP A 248 1.07 9.41 -10.45
C TRP A 248 -0.40 9.02 -10.35
N GLY A 249 -1.26 9.95 -10.72
CA GLY A 249 -2.70 9.78 -10.75
C GLY A 249 -3.39 9.79 -9.38
N ALA A 250 -2.66 9.87 -8.27
CA ALA A 250 -3.26 9.71 -6.95
C ALA A 250 -4.29 10.80 -6.64
N LYS A 251 -3.89 12.05 -6.77
CA LYS A 251 -4.76 13.18 -6.46
C LYS A 251 -5.90 13.29 -7.48
N GLU A 252 -5.57 13.16 -8.75
CA GLU A 252 -6.51 13.26 -9.87
C GLU A 252 -7.63 12.21 -9.76
N LEU A 253 -7.28 10.96 -9.43
CA LEU A 253 -8.25 9.86 -9.29
C LEU A 253 -9.15 10.06 -8.07
N ILE A 254 -8.60 10.43 -6.92
CA ILE A 254 -9.38 10.64 -5.69
C ILE A 254 -10.32 11.84 -5.85
N ASP A 255 -9.79 12.97 -6.30
CA ASP A 255 -10.58 14.20 -6.46
C ASP A 255 -11.63 14.04 -7.57
N GLY A 256 -11.25 13.44 -8.70
CA GLY A 256 -12.16 13.19 -9.81
C GLY A 256 -13.32 12.26 -9.40
N ARG A 257 -13.03 11.17 -8.65
CA ARG A 257 -14.10 10.30 -8.16
C ARG A 257 -15.05 11.01 -7.19
N ALA A 258 -14.52 11.89 -6.35
CA ALA A 258 -15.34 12.68 -5.43
C ALA A 258 -16.19 13.75 -6.15
N ALA A 259 -15.81 14.15 -7.35
CA ALA A 259 -16.50 15.18 -8.12
C ALA A 259 -17.62 14.66 -9.03
N ILE A 260 -17.67 13.35 -9.31
CA ILE A 260 -18.69 12.73 -10.15
C ILE A 260 -19.71 11.94 -9.32
N THR A 261 -20.94 11.78 -9.85
CA THR A 261 -21.97 10.96 -9.18
C THR A 261 -21.72 9.47 -9.38
N ASP A 262 -22.42 8.63 -8.62
CA ASP A 262 -22.35 7.17 -8.76
C ASP A 262 -22.91 6.71 -10.12
N GLU A 263 -23.91 7.41 -10.65
CA GLU A 263 -24.47 7.14 -11.97
C GLU A 263 -23.45 7.47 -13.08
N GLN A 264 -22.74 8.59 -12.98
CA GLN A 264 -21.67 8.93 -13.90
C GLN A 264 -20.51 7.93 -13.85
N TRP A 265 -20.16 7.49 -12.66
CA TRP A 265 -19.15 6.45 -12.46
C TRP A 265 -19.56 5.13 -13.10
N THR A 266 -20.80 4.69 -12.88
CA THR A 266 -21.34 3.45 -13.46
C THR A 266 -21.44 3.57 -14.99
N ALA A 267 -21.88 4.72 -15.51
CA ALA A 267 -21.98 4.97 -16.94
C ALA A 267 -20.63 4.92 -17.66
N LEU A 268 -19.53 5.31 -16.98
CA LEU A 268 -18.19 5.18 -17.54
C LEU A 268 -17.84 3.70 -17.83
N GLY A 269 -18.21 2.78 -16.93
CA GLY A 269 -18.04 1.34 -17.15
C GLY A 269 -18.85 0.80 -18.34
N ALA A 270 -19.97 1.43 -18.68
CA ALA A 270 -20.86 1.07 -19.79
C ALA A 270 -20.51 1.75 -21.11
N ALA A 271 -19.35 2.39 -21.24
CA ALA A 271 -18.90 3.04 -22.48
C ALA A 271 -18.89 2.04 -23.66
N ALA A 272 -19.41 2.49 -24.81
CA ALA A 272 -19.65 1.64 -25.95
C ALA A 272 -18.39 1.04 -26.59
N ASP A 273 -17.28 1.75 -26.47
CA ASP A 273 -15.95 1.36 -26.96
C ASP A 273 -14.85 2.00 -26.12
N ASP A 274 -13.61 1.70 -26.45
CA ASP A 274 -12.46 2.20 -25.69
C ASP A 274 -12.23 3.70 -25.89
N ASP A 275 -12.52 4.25 -27.07
CA ASP A 275 -12.37 5.68 -27.33
C ASP A 275 -13.33 6.49 -26.45
N ALA A 276 -14.58 6.05 -26.34
CA ALA A 276 -15.59 6.65 -25.46
C ALA A 276 -15.18 6.50 -23.99
N TYR A 277 -14.63 5.34 -23.60
CA TYR A 277 -14.13 5.11 -22.24
C TYR A 277 -12.97 6.05 -21.90
N TYR A 278 -11.94 6.14 -22.76
CA TYR A 278 -10.78 6.98 -22.51
C TYR A 278 -11.11 8.48 -22.51
N ALA A 279 -12.03 8.90 -23.40
CA ALA A 279 -12.53 10.27 -23.39
C ALA A 279 -13.28 10.61 -22.09
N GLY A 280 -14.17 9.71 -21.66
CA GLY A 280 -14.91 9.84 -20.40
C GLY A 280 -13.99 9.82 -19.17
N PHE A 281 -12.98 8.94 -19.16
CA PHE A 281 -11.97 8.86 -18.10
C PHE A 281 -11.16 10.16 -18.01
N ARG A 282 -10.69 10.67 -19.13
CA ARG A 282 -9.99 11.96 -19.21
C ARG A 282 -10.86 13.10 -18.70
N ALA A 283 -12.14 13.13 -19.07
CA ALA A 283 -13.07 14.17 -18.62
C ALA A 283 -13.30 14.12 -17.10
N ALA A 284 -13.38 12.92 -16.52
CA ALA A 284 -13.60 12.73 -15.08
C ALA A 284 -12.35 12.97 -14.22
N PHE A 285 -11.18 12.57 -14.71
CA PHE A 285 -9.95 12.51 -13.90
C PHE A 285 -8.80 13.40 -14.41
N GLY A 286 -8.95 14.01 -15.60
CA GLY A 286 -7.87 14.79 -16.20
C GLY A 286 -6.64 13.98 -16.64
N LEU A 287 -6.72 12.65 -16.59
CA LEU A 287 -5.65 11.73 -16.97
C LEU A 287 -5.89 11.17 -18.38
N ASP A 288 -4.88 11.22 -19.21
CA ASP A 288 -4.90 10.63 -20.55
C ASP A 288 -4.33 9.21 -20.52
N LEU A 289 -5.20 8.22 -20.66
CA LEU A 289 -4.78 6.82 -20.69
C LEU A 289 -4.09 6.41 -22.00
N THR A 290 -4.14 7.25 -23.03
CA THR A 290 -3.48 7.01 -24.33
C THR A 290 -2.06 7.59 -24.38
N ASP A 291 -1.69 8.42 -23.41
CA ASP A 291 -0.34 8.95 -23.25
C ASP A 291 0.55 7.88 -22.59
N LEU A 292 1.45 7.32 -23.36
CA LEU A 292 2.42 6.30 -22.92
C LEU A 292 3.84 6.84 -22.74
N GLY A 293 4.03 8.16 -22.68
CA GLY A 293 5.32 8.84 -22.44
C GLY A 293 6.10 9.14 -23.69
#